data_bb612fd401da75e56e6864fb99b47409
#
_entry.id   bb612fd401da75e56e6864fb99b47409
#
_cell.length_a   1.000
_cell.length_b   1.000
_cell.length_c   1.000
_cell.angle_alpha   90.00
_cell.angle_beta   90.00
_cell.angle_gamma   90.00
#
_symmetry.space_group_name_H-M   'P 1'
#
loop_
_entity.id
_entity.type
_entity.pdbx_description
1 polymer ?
#
loop_
_entity_poly.entity_id
_entity_poly.type
_entity_poly.pdbx_seq_one_letter_code
_entity_poly.pdbx_strand_id
1 'polypeptide(L)'
;MAFRRIFLPLIVFSILVFDPIYGQKFELDSNYVEETPELFSLRFYFSKKYTDLIQKTADGNTYRFQPNSGNNLGIGFTYQKLTLNLAMPVGFLNPDRQQDWPLYLDLQAHLYPKNMIIDVFGQFYNGYSIPSDFLSNSDSPYLREDIKLRKLGLNFNYLFNGEQLSLMAAFNQSFIQKRSAFSPFVGFEVYGGSIKGDSLLLPAFENQRESNFSSNRSFQVGPNAGFAGTVVFGGGFFLTGVFSGNLSLAYTQWNESSDLDQWGIVPTYFLRGFFGYNSRKFSINANYVLKNNQMVRLDNFD
;
A
#
# COMPACT_ATOMS: atom_id res chain seq x y z
N MET A 1 -29.12 6.28 -5.73
CA MET A 1 -28.81 6.77 -7.10
C MET A 1 -27.40 7.37 -7.26
N ALA A 2 -26.49 7.19 -6.30
CA ALA A 2 -25.12 7.79 -6.33
C ALA A 2 -24.03 6.87 -6.92
N PHE A 3 -24.30 5.60 -7.13
CA PHE A 3 -23.31 4.63 -7.60
C PHE A 3 -22.92 4.75 -9.10
N ARG A 4 -23.73 5.43 -9.89
CA ARG A 4 -23.56 5.49 -11.35
C ARG A 4 -22.53 6.52 -11.85
N ARG A 5 -22.10 7.47 -10.98
CA ARG A 5 -21.19 8.55 -11.38
C ARG A 5 -19.70 8.29 -11.08
N ILE A 6 -19.39 7.26 -10.29
CA ILE A 6 -18.00 6.94 -9.90
C ILE A 6 -17.33 5.98 -10.89
N PHE A 7 -18.10 5.17 -11.61
CA PHE A 7 -17.55 4.20 -12.56
C PHE A 7 -17.06 4.80 -13.89
N LEU A 8 -17.64 5.93 -14.32
CA LEU A 8 -17.28 6.54 -15.60
C LEU A 8 -15.86 7.10 -15.67
N PRO A 9 -15.32 7.82 -14.64
CA PRO A 9 -13.94 8.31 -14.66
C PRO A 9 -12.90 7.20 -14.53
N LEU A 10 -13.21 6.07 -13.89
CA LEU A 10 -12.31 4.92 -13.80
C LEU A 10 -12.14 4.21 -15.16
N ILE A 11 -13.20 4.13 -15.94
CA ILE A 11 -13.17 3.55 -17.29
C ILE A 11 -12.45 4.47 -18.27
N VAL A 12 -12.63 5.78 -18.16
CA VAL A 12 -11.92 6.77 -19.00
C VAL A 12 -10.44 6.80 -18.67
N PHE A 13 -10.05 6.64 -17.42
CA PHE A 13 -8.63 6.56 -17.02
C PHE A 13 -7.96 5.29 -17.56
N SER A 14 -8.67 4.16 -17.62
CA SER A 14 -8.15 2.91 -18.19
C SER A 14 -7.96 2.98 -19.72
N ILE A 15 -8.69 3.84 -20.42
CA ILE A 15 -8.57 4.02 -21.88
C ILE A 15 -7.42 4.98 -22.24
N LEU A 16 -7.12 5.98 -21.40
CA LEU A 16 -6.05 6.95 -21.66
C LEU A 16 -4.62 6.41 -21.43
N VAL A 17 -4.46 5.28 -20.76
CA VAL A 17 -3.14 4.69 -20.46
C VAL A 17 -2.66 3.73 -21.55
N PHE A 18 -3.46 3.45 -22.59
CA PHE A 18 -3.16 2.44 -23.60
C PHE A 18 -2.72 2.97 -24.96
N ASP A 19 -2.41 4.25 -25.12
CA ASP A 19 -1.68 4.66 -26.32
C ASP A 19 -0.23 4.14 -26.25
N PRO A 20 0.22 3.32 -27.22
CA PRO A 20 1.59 2.85 -27.24
C PRO A 20 2.51 4.05 -27.46
N ILE A 21 3.28 4.41 -26.45
CA ILE A 21 4.41 5.32 -26.60
C ILE A 21 5.39 4.63 -27.57
N TYR A 22 5.32 4.99 -28.82
CA TYR A 22 6.29 4.60 -29.85
C TYR A 22 7.63 5.26 -29.53
N GLY A 23 8.46 4.61 -28.75
CA GLY A 23 9.83 4.99 -28.49
C GLY A 23 10.63 3.74 -28.12
N GLN A 24 11.77 3.56 -28.71
CA GLN A 24 12.75 2.48 -28.63
C GLN A 24 12.19 1.11 -28.18
N LYS A 25 12.41 0.09 -29.01
CA LYS A 25 11.98 -1.28 -28.72
C LYS A 25 12.72 -1.74 -27.45
N PHE A 26 12.03 -1.63 -26.31
CA PHE A 26 12.53 -2.15 -25.04
C PHE A 26 12.47 -3.69 -25.11
N GLU A 27 13.62 -4.31 -25.12
CA GLU A 27 13.75 -5.76 -25.07
C GLU A 27 14.37 -6.16 -23.72
N LEU A 28 13.78 -7.14 -23.07
CA LEU A 28 14.38 -7.75 -21.89
C LEU A 28 15.63 -8.53 -22.31
N ASP A 29 16.68 -8.44 -21.51
CA ASP A 29 17.87 -9.25 -21.72
C ASP A 29 17.55 -10.73 -21.43
N SER A 30 17.47 -11.52 -22.50
CA SER A 30 17.13 -12.93 -22.43
C SER A 30 18.13 -13.77 -21.62
N ASN A 31 19.32 -13.27 -21.33
CA ASN A 31 20.28 -13.90 -20.44
C ASN A 31 19.85 -13.78 -18.97
N TYR A 32 19.10 -12.75 -18.62
CA TYR A 32 18.65 -12.43 -17.27
C TYR A 32 17.20 -12.81 -17.01
N VAL A 33 16.33 -12.66 -18.01
CA VAL A 33 14.89 -12.81 -17.85
C VAL A 33 14.35 -13.75 -18.94
N GLU A 34 13.52 -14.70 -18.55
CA GLU A 34 12.78 -15.58 -19.45
C GLU A 34 11.29 -15.24 -19.34
N GLU A 35 10.66 -14.96 -20.48
CA GLU A 35 9.21 -14.81 -20.55
C GLU A 35 8.56 -16.18 -20.52
N THR A 36 7.61 -16.39 -19.61
CA THR A 36 6.84 -17.63 -19.58
C THR A 36 5.65 -17.47 -20.54
N PRO A 37 5.53 -18.32 -21.55
CA PRO A 37 4.47 -18.19 -22.55
C PRO A 37 3.10 -18.61 -22.03
N GLU A 38 2.93 -18.71 -20.73
CA GLU A 38 1.71 -19.21 -20.14
C GLU A 38 0.56 -18.21 -20.30
N LEU A 39 -0.41 -18.66 -21.07
CA LEU A 39 -1.62 -17.90 -21.36
C LEU A 39 -2.57 -17.82 -20.15
N PHE A 40 -2.38 -18.71 -19.17
CA PHE A 40 -3.31 -18.88 -18.05
C PHE A 40 -2.60 -19.33 -16.77
N SER A 41 -2.87 -18.63 -15.65
CA SER A 41 -2.49 -19.12 -14.32
C SER A 41 -3.62 -18.91 -13.31
N LEU A 42 -3.75 -19.85 -12.38
CA LEU A 42 -4.64 -19.78 -11.23
C LEU A 42 -3.79 -19.69 -9.97
N ARG A 43 -4.17 -18.82 -9.06
CA ARG A 43 -3.46 -18.58 -7.80
C ARG A 43 -4.43 -18.66 -6.63
N PHE A 44 -4.01 -19.36 -5.58
CA PHE A 44 -4.63 -19.32 -4.26
C PHE A 44 -3.71 -18.58 -3.31
N TYR A 45 -4.24 -17.69 -2.49
CA TYR A 45 -3.40 -16.92 -1.59
C TYR A 45 -4.11 -16.53 -0.30
N PHE A 46 -3.30 -16.37 0.74
CA PHE A 46 -3.69 -15.73 1.98
C PHE A 46 -3.12 -14.32 2.01
N SER A 47 -3.86 -13.36 2.54
CA SER A 47 -3.36 -12.01 2.71
C SER A 47 -3.96 -11.36 3.94
N LYS A 48 -3.15 -10.52 4.62
CA LYS A 48 -3.60 -9.59 5.62
C LYS A 48 -3.18 -8.19 5.19
N LYS A 49 -4.17 -7.33 4.97
CA LYS A 49 -3.95 -5.93 4.61
C LYS A 49 -4.51 -5.06 5.71
N TYR A 50 -3.75 -4.06 6.13
CA TYR A 50 -4.17 -3.12 7.17
C TYR A 50 -3.43 -1.80 7.01
N THR A 51 -4.03 -0.74 7.52
CA THR A 51 -3.41 0.56 7.68
C THR A 51 -3.64 1.01 9.10
N ASP A 52 -2.62 0.89 9.93
CA ASP A 52 -2.66 1.37 11.30
C ASP A 52 -2.52 2.89 11.31
N LEU A 53 -3.23 3.54 12.26
CA LEU A 53 -3.04 4.94 12.55
C LEU A 53 -2.22 5.04 13.84
N ILE A 54 -1.11 5.75 13.77
CA ILE A 54 -0.24 5.95 14.92
C ILE A 54 -0.31 7.42 15.30
N GLN A 55 -0.84 7.68 16.49
CA GLN A 55 -0.87 9.00 17.10
C GLN A 55 0.18 9.06 18.21
N LYS A 56 1.12 9.99 18.09
CA LYS A 56 2.07 10.31 19.15
C LYS A 56 1.62 11.61 19.80
N THR A 57 1.67 11.64 21.12
CA THR A 57 1.29 12.81 21.92
C THR A 57 2.54 13.56 22.38
N ALA A 58 2.37 14.81 22.82
CA ALA A 58 3.45 15.65 23.35
C ALA A 58 4.17 14.99 24.54
N ASP A 59 3.43 14.25 25.36
CA ASP A 59 3.97 13.52 26.52
C ASP A 59 4.82 12.30 26.14
N GLY A 60 4.95 11.99 24.83
CA GLY A 60 5.71 10.86 24.32
C GLY A 60 4.95 9.54 24.25
N ASN A 61 3.68 9.48 24.64
CA ASN A 61 2.85 8.29 24.50
C ASN A 61 2.55 8.00 23.03
N THR A 62 2.38 6.72 22.71
CA THR A 62 2.08 6.26 21.34
C THR A 62 0.83 5.41 21.35
N TYR A 63 -0.21 5.87 20.68
CA TYR A 63 -1.47 5.16 20.50
C TYR A 63 -1.54 4.57 19.11
N ARG A 64 -1.83 3.28 19.04
CA ARG A 64 -1.91 2.54 17.78
C ARG A 64 -3.33 2.08 17.53
N PHE A 65 -4.00 2.73 16.59
CA PHE A 65 -5.30 2.31 16.13
C PHE A 65 -5.14 1.23 15.05
N GLN A 66 -5.73 0.09 15.30
CA GLN A 66 -5.75 -1.03 14.37
C GLN A 66 -7.10 -1.09 13.66
N PRO A 67 -7.14 -1.24 12.32
CA PRO A 67 -8.40 -1.33 11.60
C PRO A 67 -9.07 -2.68 11.85
N ASN A 68 -10.39 -2.72 11.74
CA ASN A 68 -11.16 -3.96 11.75
C ASN A 68 -10.97 -4.76 10.46
N SER A 69 -9.71 -5.01 10.10
CA SER A 69 -9.33 -5.84 8.97
C SER A 69 -9.07 -7.27 9.40
N GLY A 70 -9.05 -8.19 8.45
CA GLY A 70 -8.86 -9.61 8.76
C GLY A 70 -7.92 -10.31 7.80
N ASN A 71 -7.69 -11.59 8.11
CA ASN A 71 -7.02 -12.51 7.22
C ASN A 71 -7.98 -12.88 6.08
N ASN A 72 -7.53 -12.70 4.86
CA ASN A 72 -8.30 -12.95 3.66
C ASN A 72 -7.83 -14.23 2.98
N LEU A 73 -8.78 -14.99 2.46
CA LEU A 73 -8.54 -16.03 1.49
C LEU A 73 -8.87 -15.48 0.11
N GLY A 74 -7.99 -15.66 -0.84
CA GLY A 74 -8.14 -15.10 -2.18
C GLY A 74 -7.86 -16.09 -3.29
N ILE A 75 -8.45 -15.78 -4.43
CA ILE A 75 -8.23 -16.46 -5.71
C ILE A 75 -7.76 -15.40 -6.70
N GLY A 76 -6.63 -15.67 -7.36
CA GLY A 76 -6.09 -14.85 -8.43
C GLY A 76 -6.16 -15.61 -9.75
N PHE A 77 -6.48 -14.88 -10.78
CA PHE A 77 -6.55 -15.36 -12.14
C PHE A 77 -5.70 -14.45 -13.04
N THR A 78 -4.78 -15.04 -13.79
CA THR A 78 -3.99 -14.30 -14.78
C THR A 78 -4.24 -14.92 -16.16
N TYR A 79 -4.60 -14.06 -17.10
CA TYR A 79 -4.71 -14.39 -18.51
C TYR A 79 -3.89 -13.39 -19.32
N GLN A 80 -2.89 -13.88 -20.02
CA GLN A 80 -1.89 -13.06 -20.69
C GLN A 80 -1.23 -12.05 -19.74
N LYS A 81 -1.51 -10.75 -19.90
CA LYS A 81 -0.97 -9.66 -19.07
C LYS A 81 -1.97 -9.13 -18.03
N LEU A 82 -3.20 -9.63 -18.03
CA LEU A 82 -4.23 -9.22 -17.10
C LEU A 82 -4.28 -10.16 -15.90
N THR A 83 -4.09 -9.61 -14.71
CA THR A 83 -4.25 -10.33 -13.44
C THR A 83 -5.41 -9.76 -12.66
N LEU A 84 -6.35 -10.60 -12.26
CA LEU A 84 -7.43 -10.28 -11.34
C LEU A 84 -7.23 -11.07 -10.05
N ASN A 85 -7.28 -10.37 -8.93
CA ASN A 85 -7.20 -10.97 -7.60
C ASN A 85 -8.45 -10.58 -6.80
N LEU A 86 -9.14 -11.58 -6.28
CA LEU A 86 -10.30 -11.41 -5.41
C LEU A 86 -9.98 -12.07 -4.08
N ALA A 87 -10.17 -11.33 -2.99
CA ALA A 87 -10.01 -11.85 -1.64
C ALA A 87 -11.12 -11.33 -0.72
N MET A 88 -11.51 -12.17 0.23
CA MET A 88 -12.49 -11.81 1.23
C MET A 88 -12.06 -12.30 2.61
N PRO A 89 -12.43 -11.62 3.70
CA PRO A 89 -12.18 -12.09 5.04
C PRO A 89 -13.03 -13.33 5.31
N VAL A 90 -12.42 -14.33 5.94
CA VAL A 90 -13.08 -15.60 6.27
C VAL A 90 -13.25 -15.70 7.79
N GLY A 91 -14.48 -15.95 8.27
CA GLY A 91 -14.83 -15.88 9.69
C GLY A 91 -13.96 -16.74 10.60
N PHE A 92 -13.69 -18.01 10.23
CA PHE A 92 -12.88 -18.92 11.06
C PHE A 92 -11.40 -18.49 11.19
N LEU A 93 -10.89 -17.65 10.28
CA LEU A 93 -9.55 -17.06 10.35
C LEU A 93 -9.50 -15.74 11.15
N ASN A 94 -10.65 -15.23 11.56
CA ASN A 94 -10.80 -13.92 12.16
C ASN A 94 -11.82 -13.95 13.32
N PRO A 95 -11.57 -14.73 14.39
CA PRO A 95 -12.54 -14.86 15.50
C PRO A 95 -12.77 -13.54 16.24
N ASP A 96 -11.75 -12.69 16.33
CA ASP A 96 -11.79 -11.42 17.07
C ASP A 96 -12.30 -10.24 16.22
N ARG A 97 -12.59 -10.47 14.94
CA ARG A 97 -13.09 -9.42 14.06
C ARG A 97 -14.54 -9.08 14.39
N GLN A 98 -14.83 -7.79 14.55
CA GLN A 98 -16.20 -7.28 14.69
C GLN A 98 -16.95 -7.49 13.38
N GLN A 99 -17.80 -8.50 13.31
CA GLN A 99 -18.47 -8.92 12.08
C GLN A 99 -19.56 -7.94 11.63
N ASP A 100 -20.20 -7.28 12.58
CA ASP A 100 -21.27 -6.31 12.34
C ASP A 100 -20.75 -4.95 11.82
N TRP A 101 -19.44 -4.72 11.90
CA TRP A 101 -18.85 -3.48 11.42
C TRP A 101 -18.75 -3.44 9.88
N PRO A 102 -18.84 -2.24 9.29
CA PRO A 102 -18.75 -2.10 7.84
C PRO A 102 -17.48 -2.74 7.26
N LEU A 103 -17.61 -3.32 6.09
CA LEU A 103 -16.47 -3.90 5.37
C LEU A 103 -15.47 -2.80 4.97
N TYR A 104 -14.21 -3.17 4.97
CA TYR A 104 -13.14 -2.35 4.39
C TYR A 104 -12.92 -2.71 2.91
N LEU A 105 -12.38 -1.76 2.16
CA LEU A 105 -11.97 -1.96 0.78
C LEU A 105 -10.52 -1.48 0.61
N ASP A 106 -9.65 -2.38 0.20
CA ASP A 106 -8.24 -2.10 -0.09
C ASP A 106 -7.92 -2.52 -1.51
N LEU A 107 -7.94 -1.55 -2.41
CA LEU A 107 -7.66 -1.71 -3.83
C LEU A 107 -6.20 -1.37 -4.12
N GLN A 108 -5.51 -2.26 -4.81
CA GLN A 108 -4.13 -2.07 -5.24
C GLN A 108 -3.96 -2.56 -6.66
N ALA A 109 -3.40 -1.70 -7.51
CA ALA A 109 -2.99 -2.05 -8.86
C ALA A 109 -1.49 -1.80 -9.02
N HIS A 110 -0.80 -2.77 -9.57
CA HIS A 110 0.63 -2.73 -9.80
C HIS A 110 0.90 -3.00 -11.28
N LEU A 111 1.52 -2.04 -11.94
CA LEU A 111 1.87 -2.11 -13.34
C LEU A 111 3.39 -1.97 -13.49
N TYR A 112 3.94 -2.77 -14.37
CA TYR A 112 5.39 -2.81 -14.62
C TYR A 112 5.69 -2.69 -16.12
N PRO A 113 5.29 -1.58 -16.78
CA PRO A 113 5.55 -1.41 -18.20
C PRO A 113 7.04 -1.09 -18.41
N LYS A 114 7.74 -1.98 -19.11
CA LYS A 114 9.18 -1.81 -19.44
C LYS A 114 10.00 -1.62 -18.16
N ASN A 115 10.71 -0.51 -18.04
CA ASN A 115 11.54 -0.11 -16.90
C ASN A 115 10.80 0.82 -15.91
N MET A 116 9.50 0.70 -15.79
CA MET A 116 8.68 1.51 -14.88
C MET A 116 8.01 0.66 -13.83
N ILE A 117 7.80 1.24 -12.66
CA ILE A 117 6.93 0.74 -11.60
C ILE A 117 5.83 1.78 -11.40
N ILE A 118 4.58 1.36 -11.55
CA ILE A 118 3.42 2.20 -11.30
C ILE A 118 2.53 1.48 -10.28
N ASP A 119 2.40 2.05 -9.10
CA ASP A 119 1.52 1.55 -8.06
C ASP A 119 0.38 2.53 -7.84
N VAL A 120 -0.86 2.05 -7.91
CA VAL A 120 -2.07 2.81 -7.60
C VAL A 120 -2.80 2.12 -6.47
N PHE A 121 -3.23 2.88 -5.47
CA PHE A 121 -3.99 2.32 -4.36
C PHE A 121 -5.12 3.22 -3.90
N GLY A 122 -6.21 2.55 -3.47
CA GLY A 122 -7.34 3.14 -2.81
C GLY A 122 -7.69 2.34 -1.57
N GLN A 123 -7.61 2.97 -0.40
CA GLN A 123 -7.82 2.34 0.89
C GLN A 123 -9.00 3.01 1.60
N PHE A 124 -9.98 2.20 1.96
CA PHE A 124 -11.24 2.62 2.57
C PHE A 124 -11.50 1.70 3.76
N TYR A 125 -11.08 2.14 4.94
CA TYR A 125 -11.29 1.40 6.18
C TYR A 125 -12.38 2.05 7.01
N ASN A 126 -13.18 1.24 7.68
CA ASN A 126 -14.21 1.65 8.62
C ASN A 126 -14.04 0.81 9.90
N GLY A 127 -14.09 1.50 11.04
CA GLY A 127 -13.90 0.89 12.34
C GLY A 127 -12.44 0.64 12.69
N TYR A 128 -12.06 1.12 13.84
CA TYR A 128 -10.73 0.98 14.44
C TYR A 128 -10.83 0.63 15.91
N SER A 129 -9.78 0.04 16.45
CA SER A 129 -9.66 -0.20 17.89
C SER A 129 -8.25 0.14 18.35
N ILE A 130 -8.10 0.56 19.62
CA ILE A 130 -6.83 0.59 20.30
C ILE A 130 -6.79 -0.64 21.22
N PRO A 131 -5.86 -1.59 21.02
CA PRO A 131 -5.66 -2.70 21.94
C PRO A 131 -5.34 -2.20 23.36
N SER A 132 -5.75 -2.96 24.38
CA SER A 132 -5.51 -2.62 25.79
C SER A 132 -4.04 -2.34 26.09
N ASP A 133 -3.10 -3.04 25.46
CA ASP A 133 -1.67 -2.89 25.65
C ASP A 133 -1.13 -1.47 25.29
N PHE A 134 -1.93 -0.70 24.55
CA PHE A 134 -1.60 0.69 24.18
C PHE A 134 -2.44 1.72 24.94
N LEU A 135 -3.14 1.31 26.00
CA LEU A 135 -3.95 2.17 26.87
C LEU A 135 -3.39 2.16 28.28
N SER A 136 -3.30 3.35 28.92
CA SER A 136 -2.69 3.49 30.25
C SER A 136 -3.60 2.99 31.37
N ASN A 137 -4.91 3.00 31.17
CA ASN A 137 -5.90 2.80 32.23
C ASN A 137 -7.09 1.92 31.81
N SER A 138 -6.88 0.92 30.94
CA SER A 138 -7.96 0.04 30.49
C SER A 138 -7.47 -1.38 30.23
N ASP A 139 -8.14 -2.36 30.83
CA ASP A 139 -7.90 -3.78 30.55
C ASP A 139 -8.64 -4.30 29.31
N SER A 140 -9.47 -3.46 28.69
CA SER A 140 -10.22 -3.79 27.48
C SER A 140 -9.87 -2.87 26.31
N PRO A 141 -9.96 -3.34 25.06
CA PRO A 141 -9.68 -2.52 23.90
C PRO A 141 -10.69 -1.38 23.77
N TYR A 142 -10.22 -0.23 23.29
CA TYR A 142 -11.08 0.92 22.98
C TYR A 142 -11.59 0.80 21.53
N LEU A 143 -12.87 0.54 21.38
CA LEU A 143 -13.51 0.29 20.08
C LEU A 143 -14.10 1.60 19.50
N ARG A 144 -13.84 1.85 18.22
CA ARG A 144 -14.26 3.05 17.48
C ARG A 144 -14.79 2.66 16.10
N GLU A 145 -16.06 2.26 16.04
CA GLU A 145 -16.73 1.92 14.78
C GLU A 145 -16.86 3.11 13.82
N ASP A 146 -16.97 4.32 14.39
CA ASP A 146 -17.18 5.59 13.69
C ASP A 146 -15.95 6.06 12.90
N ILE A 147 -14.74 5.62 13.25
CA ILE A 147 -13.52 6.07 12.58
C ILE A 147 -13.46 5.55 11.14
N LYS A 148 -13.35 6.47 10.21
CA LYS A 148 -13.25 6.21 8.77
C LYS A 148 -11.92 6.73 8.23
N LEU A 149 -11.15 5.86 7.58
CA LEU A 149 -9.96 6.24 6.81
C LEU A 149 -10.27 6.11 5.33
N ARG A 150 -9.91 7.14 4.58
CA ARG A 150 -9.97 7.17 3.11
C ARG A 150 -8.62 7.63 2.60
N LYS A 151 -8.00 6.87 1.71
CA LYS A 151 -6.68 7.18 1.17
C LYS A 151 -6.59 6.74 -0.28
N LEU A 152 -6.08 7.63 -1.12
CA LEU A 152 -5.74 7.36 -2.50
C LEU A 152 -4.26 7.67 -2.71
N GLY A 153 -3.61 6.93 -3.59
CA GLY A 153 -2.21 7.16 -3.87
C GLY A 153 -1.75 6.63 -5.20
N LEU A 154 -0.75 7.31 -5.73
CA LEU A 154 -0.02 6.95 -6.94
C LEU A 154 1.47 7.02 -6.63
N ASN A 155 2.21 5.99 -7.00
CA ASN A 155 3.65 5.95 -6.97
C ASN A 155 4.16 5.56 -8.35
N PHE A 156 5.09 6.36 -8.88
CA PHE A 156 5.71 6.15 -10.18
C PHE A 156 7.22 6.13 -10.03
N ASN A 157 7.89 5.10 -10.55
CA ASN A 157 9.33 4.96 -10.51
C ASN A 157 9.88 4.50 -11.86
N TYR A 158 11.06 5.01 -12.20
CA TYR A 158 11.83 4.61 -13.36
C TYR A 158 13.06 3.80 -12.92
N LEU A 159 13.15 2.55 -13.37
CA LEU A 159 14.26 1.63 -13.13
C LEU A 159 15.35 1.88 -14.17
N PHE A 160 16.58 2.13 -13.73
CA PHE A 160 17.71 2.37 -14.65
C PHE A 160 18.22 1.09 -15.31
N ASN A 161 17.96 -0.08 -14.74
CA ASN A 161 18.37 -1.39 -15.27
C ASN A 161 17.16 -2.35 -15.40
N GLY A 162 16.04 -1.84 -15.91
CA GLY A 162 14.82 -2.63 -16.10
C GLY A 162 14.92 -3.71 -17.18
N GLU A 163 15.95 -3.64 -18.05
CA GLU A 163 16.19 -4.68 -19.06
C GLU A 163 16.65 -6.00 -18.42
N GLN A 164 17.42 -5.94 -17.34
CA GLN A 164 17.94 -7.11 -16.63
C GLN A 164 17.11 -7.48 -15.40
N LEU A 165 16.41 -6.52 -14.81
CA LEU A 165 15.60 -6.74 -13.61
C LEU A 165 14.10 -6.79 -13.94
N SER A 166 13.48 -7.95 -13.80
CA SER A 166 12.03 -8.10 -13.95
C SER A 166 11.33 -8.23 -12.61
N LEU A 167 10.64 -7.17 -12.19
CA LEU A 167 9.76 -7.25 -11.03
C LEU A 167 8.51 -8.10 -11.31
N MET A 168 8.09 -8.22 -12.57
CA MET A 168 6.99 -9.13 -12.95
C MET A 168 7.30 -10.59 -12.63
N ALA A 169 8.57 -10.98 -12.60
CA ALA A 169 8.98 -12.32 -12.19
C ALA A 169 8.64 -12.63 -10.73
N ALA A 170 8.73 -11.62 -9.85
CA ALA A 170 8.39 -11.78 -8.44
C ALA A 170 6.89 -11.59 -8.17
N PHE A 171 6.25 -10.63 -8.83
CA PHE A 171 4.86 -10.24 -8.56
C PHE A 171 3.82 -11.12 -9.24
N ASN A 172 3.91 -11.25 -10.56
CA ASN A 172 2.90 -11.91 -11.37
C ASN A 172 3.32 -13.30 -11.76
N GLN A 173 4.64 -13.59 -11.66
CA GLN A 173 5.24 -14.86 -12.10
C GLN A 173 4.99 -15.16 -13.59
N SER A 174 4.74 -14.10 -14.37
CA SER A 174 4.67 -14.17 -15.84
C SER A 174 6.04 -14.16 -16.53
N PHE A 175 7.10 -14.05 -15.72
CA PHE A 175 8.50 -14.09 -16.12
C PHE A 175 9.29 -14.92 -15.11
N ILE A 176 10.45 -15.42 -15.51
CA ILE A 176 11.42 -16.06 -14.63
C ILE A 176 12.70 -15.24 -14.65
N GLN A 177 13.14 -14.76 -13.48
CA GLN A 177 14.46 -14.16 -13.31
C GLN A 177 15.50 -15.28 -13.26
N LYS A 178 16.36 -15.36 -14.28
CA LYS A 178 17.38 -16.44 -14.40
C LYS A 178 18.68 -16.10 -13.67
N ARG A 179 19.04 -14.83 -13.62
CA ARG A 179 20.26 -14.31 -12.98
C ARG A 179 19.90 -13.16 -12.03
N SER A 180 20.69 -13.03 -11.00
CA SER A 180 20.56 -11.90 -10.06
C SER A 180 20.77 -10.59 -10.80
N ALA A 181 19.91 -9.60 -10.51
CA ALA A 181 19.98 -8.27 -11.09
C ALA A 181 19.51 -7.22 -10.10
N PHE A 182 20.06 -6.01 -10.23
CA PHE A 182 19.77 -4.87 -9.37
C PHE A 182 19.57 -3.62 -10.21
N SER A 183 18.72 -2.74 -9.75
CA SER A 183 18.46 -1.46 -10.39
C SER A 183 18.27 -0.37 -9.36
N PRO A 184 19.01 0.74 -9.39
CA PRO A 184 18.55 1.96 -8.77
C PRO A 184 17.31 2.47 -9.51
N PHE A 185 16.52 3.30 -8.84
CA PHE A 185 15.39 3.97 -9.46
C PHE A 185 15.15 5.34 -8.85
N VAL A 186 14.49 6.19 -9.62
CA VAL A 186 13.97 7.49 -9.17
C VAL A 186 12.52 7.62 -9.60
N GLY A 187 11.78 8.44 -8.88
CA GLY A 187 10.37 8.63 -9.19
C GLY A 187 9.72 9.73 -8.37
N PHE A 188 8.42 9.66 -8.29
CA PHE A 188 7.62 10.54 -7.46
C PHE A 188 6.40 9.79 -6.92
N GLU A 189 5.85 10.32 -5.84
CA GLU A 189 4.61 9.83 -5.25
C GLU A 189 3.63 10.96 -4.95
N VAL A 190 2.35 10.63 -5.02
CA VAL A 190 1.25 11.51 -4.65
C VAL A 190 0.28 10.75 -3.79
N TYR A 191 -0.09 11.31 -2.64
CA TYR A 191 -1.09 10.75 -1.74
C TYR A 191 -2.08 11.81 -1.32
N GLY A 192 -3.35 11.41 -1.23
CA GLY A 192 -4.39 12.20 -0.58
C GLY A 192 -5.22 11.30 0.32
N GLY A 193 -5.64 11.83 1.46
CA GLY A 193 -6.44 11.05 2.39
C GLY A 193 -7.15 11.86 3.44
N SER A 194 -8.02 11.19 4.17
CA SER A 194 -8.71 11.74 5.34
C SER A 194 -8.94 10.67 6.39
N ILE A 195 -8.91 11.10 7.63
CA ILE A 195 -9.36 10.34 8.80
C ILE A 195 -10.49 11.15 9.41
N LYS A 196 -11.59 10.51 9.80
CA LYS A 196 -12.73 11.15 10.43
C LYS A 196 -13.37 10.23 11.46
N GLY A 197 -13.60 10.74 12.65
CA GLY A 197 -14.44 10.16 13.70
C GLY A 197 -15.56 11.11 14.08
N ASP A 198 -16.58 10.63 14.76
CA ASP A 198 -17.72 11.42 15.25
C ASP A 198 -17.37 12.21 16.54
N SER A 199 -16.26 11.86 17.17
CA SER A 199 -15.67 12.52 18.33
C SER A 199 -14.15 12.49 18.26
N LEU A 200 -13.47 13.09 19.26
CA LEU A 200 -12.01 13.02 19.37
C LEU A 200 -11.54 11.57 19.31
N LEU A 201 -10.44 11.32 18.62
CA LEU A 201 -9.97 9.95 18.36
C LEU A 201 -9.54 9.25 19.65
N LEU A 202 -8.73 9.92 20.49
CA LEU A 202 -8.31 9.36 21.76
C LEU A 202 -9.39 9.47 22.83
N PRO A 203 -9.49 8.49 23.74
CA PRO A 203 -10.44 8.56 24.84
C PRO A 203 -10.10 9.68 25.83
N ALA A 204 -11.13 10.28 26.44
CA ALA A 204 -10.98 11.43 27.34
C ALA A 204 -10.12 11.13 28.58
N PHE A 205 -10.04 9.88 29.02
CA PHE A 205 -9.23 9.48 30.18
C PHE A 205 -7.72 9.47 29.89
N GLU A 206 -7.31 9.54 28.64
CA GLU A 206 -5.90 9.65 28.25
C GLU A 206 -5.36 11.12 28.34
N ASN A 207 -6.20 12.06 28.74
CA ASN A 207 -5.87 13.45 29.11
C ASN A 207 -5.06 14.27 28.07
N GLN A 208 -5.28 13.98 26.78
CA GLN A 208 -4.49 14.52 25.66
C GLN A 208 -5.19 15.71 25.04
N ARG A 209 -5.12 16.90 25.66
CA ARG A 209 -5.87 18.10 25.18
C ARG A 209 -5.29 18.72 23.90
N GLU A 210 -3.96 18.68 23.73
CA GLU A 210 -3.27 19.48 22.70
C GLU A 210 -3.06 18.74 21.36
N SER A 211 -3.05 17.42 21.37
CA SER A 211 -2.79 16.62 20.18
C SER A 211 -3.93 15.67 19.79
N ASN A 212 -5.10 15.83 20.39
CA ASN A 212 -6.27 15.02 20.07
C ASN A 212 -7.19 15.74 19.07
N PHE A 213 -7.58 15.04 18.03
CA PHE A 213 -8.41 15.56 16.95
C PHE A 213 -9.52 14.56 16.58
N SER A 214 -10.59 15.04 15.95
CA SER A 214 -11.69 14.19 15.44
C SER A 214 -11.56 13.89 13.96
N SER A 215 -10.87 14.75 13.21
CA SER A 215 -10.70 14.58 11.77
C SER A 215 -9.41 15.21 11.27
N ASN A 216 -8.90 14.69 10.15
CA ASN A 216 -7.90 15.36 9.34
C ASN A 216 -8.10 15.08 7.86
N ARG A 217 -7.55 15.98 7.04
CA ARG A 217 -7.33 15.78 5.61
C ARG A 217 -5.86 16.02 5.31
N SER A 218 -5.26 15.19 4.49
CA SER A 218 -3.85 15.33 4.13
C SER A 218 -3.66 15.15 2.64
N PHE A 219 -2.69 15.87 2.10
CA PHE A 219 -2.18 15.72 0.75
C PHE A 219 -0.66 15.74 0.78
N GLN A 220 -0.02 14.88 0.01
CA GLN A 220 1.43 14.75 -0.04
C GLN A 220 1.87 14.53 -1.47
N VAL A 221 2.95 15.20 -1.86
CA VAL A 221 3.61 15.00 -3.15
C VAL A 221 5.11 15.17 -2.99
N GLY A 222 5.89 14.29 -3.59
CA GLY A 222 7.34 14.44 -3.50
C GLY A 222 8.11 13.44 -4.34
N PRO A 223 9.41 13.74 -4.59
CA PRO A 223 10.32 12.82 -5.24
C PRO A 223 10.64 11.63 -4.34
N ASN A 224 10.93 10.51 -4.97
CA ASN A 224 11.48 9.34 -4.32
C ASN A 224 12.70 8.80 -5.06
N ALA A 225 13.55 8.09 -4.34
CA ALA A 225 14.66 7.35 -4.89
C ALA A 225 14.88 6.05 -4.11
N GLY A 226 15.38 5.04 -4.79
CA GLY A 226 15.56 3.75 -4.15
C GLY A 226 16.30 2.72 -4.99
N PHE A 227 16.23 1.47 -4.52
CA PHE A 227 16.84 0.31 -5.14
C PHE A 227 15.84 -0.83 -5.22
N ALA A 228 15.87 -1.54 -6.32
CA ALA A 228 15.17 -2.80 -6.51
C ALA A 228 16.19 -3.87 -6.92
N GLY A 229 15.95 -5.10 -6.52
CA GLY A 229 16.85 -6.19 -6.90
C GLY A 229 16.26 -7.56 -6.65
N THR A 230 16.72 -8.52 -7.44
CA THR A 230 16.41 -9.93 -7.27
C THR A 230 17.71 -10.72 -7.20
N VAL A 231 17.83 -11.51 -6.14
CA VAL A 231 18.89 -12.51 -5.98
C VAL A 231 18.29 -13.87 -6.33
N VAL A 232 18.92 -14.58 -7.25
CA VAL A 232 18.55 -15.94 -7.68
C VAL A 232 19.52 -16.93 -7.04
N PHE A 233 18.99 -17.91 -6.29
CA PHE A 233 19.79 -18.92 -5.54
C PHE A 233 19.87 -20.22 -6.32
N GLY A 234 19.66 -20.40 -7.49
CA GLY A 234 19.62 -21.69 -8.17
C GLY A 234 18.39 -22.55 -7.82
N GLY A 235 18.11 -23.56 -8.64
CA GLY A 235 16.95 -24.45 -8.42
C GLY A 235 15.58 -23.75 -8.48
N GLY A 236 15.50 -22.50 -8.96
CA GLY A 236 14.24 -21.77 -9.07
C GLY A 236 13.90 -20.87 -7.86
N PHE A 237 14.71 -20.84 -6.81
CA PHE A 237 14.50 -19.97 -5.65
C PHE A 237 15.01 -18.55 -5.90
N PHE A 238 14.28 -17.57 -5.40
CA PHE A 238 14.63 -16.16 -5.52
C PHE A 238 14.23 -15.34 -4.28
N LEU A 239 14.94 -14.24 -4.08
CA LEU A 239 14.60 -13.16 -3.15
C LEU A 239 14.59 -11.84 -3.91
N THR A 240 13.47 -11.13 -3.89
CA THR A 240 13.34 -9.80 -4.48
C THR A 240 13.07 -8.78 -3.41
N GLY A 241 13.78 -7.66 -3.46
CA GLY A 241 13.59 -6.53 -2.56
C GLY A 241 13.40 -5.22 -3.35
N VAL A 242 12.54 -4.35 -2.83
CA VAL A 242 12.36 -2.96 -3.30
C VAL A 242 12.36 -2.08 -2.07
N PHE A 243 13.21 -1.07 -2.06
CA PHE A 243 13.28 -0.07 -1.01
C PHE A 243 13.35 1.33 -1.61
N SER A 244 12.55 2.27 -1.11
CA SER A 244 12.65 3.69 -1.44
C SER A 244 12.53 4.57 -0.22
N GLY A 245 13.24 5.70 -0.26
CA GLY A 245 13.06 6.86 0.60
C GLY A 245 12.44 8.00 -0.20
N ASN A 246 11.55 8.74 0.43
CA ASN A 246 10.82 9.85 -0.17
C ASN A 246 10.90 11.08 0.72
N LEU A 247 10.92 12.26 0.10
CA LEU A 247 10.75 13.55 0.77
C LEU A 247 9.53 14.23 0.14
N SER A 248 8.44 14.28 0.86
CA SER A 248 7.19 14.81 0.36
C SER A 248 6.86 16.17 0.97
N LEU A 249 6.48 17.13 0.13
CA LEU A 249 5.75 18.30 0.58
C LEU A 249 4.36 17.85 0.99
N ALA A 250 4.02 18.07 2.24
CA ALA A 250 2.77 17.66 2.84
C ALA A 250 1.94 18.84 3.30
N TYR A 251 0.65 18.76 3.08
CA TYR A 251 -0.36 19.64 3.63
C TYR A 251 -1.30 18.83 4.50
N THR A 252 -1.58 19.29 5.70
CA THR A 252 -2.55 18.67 6.61
C THR A 252 -3.47 19.72 7.22
N GLN A 253 -4.76 19.47 7.11
CA GLN A 253 -5.83 20.24 7.73
C GLN A 253 -6.42 19.41 8.88
N TRP A 254 -6.50 20.01 10.06
CA TRP A 254 -7.00 19.36 11.26
C TRP A 254 -8.38 19.90 11.66
N ASN A 255 -9.28 19.01 12.09
CA ASN A 255 -10.63 19.34 12.56
C ASN A 255 -11.46 20.21 11.61
N GLU A 256 -11.22 20.11 10.29
CA GLU A 256 -11.91 20.91 9.27
C GLU A 256 -11.81 22.45 9.52
N SER A 257 -10.79 22.89 10.27
CA SER A 257 -10.53 24.31 10.57
C SER A 257 -9.33 24.81 9.78
N SER A 258 -9.47 25.93 9.09
CA SER A 258 -8.36 26.56 8.34
C SER A 258 -7.25 27.10 9.25
N ASP A 259 -7.56 27.37 10.49
CA ASP A 259 -6.59 27.93 11.45
C ASP A 259 -5.57 26.86 11.92
N LEU A 260 -5.86 25.58 11.65
CA LEU A 260 -5.01 24.44 11.96
C LEU A 260 -4.37 23.79 10.71
N ASP A 261 -4.36 24.52 9.61
CA ASP A 261 -3.73 24.07 8.38
C ASP A 261 -2.21 24.14 8.48
N GLN A 262 -1.55 23.07 8.11
CA GLN A 262 -0.10 22.99 8.20
C GLN A 262 0.55 22.46 6.93
N TRP A 263 1.64 23.10 6.53
CA TRP A 263 2.54 22.65 5.49
C TRP A 263 3.85 22.17 6.12
N GLY A 264 4.42 21.12 5.55
CA GLY A 264 5.71 20.63 6.01
C GLY A 264 6.34 19.68 5.01
N ILE A 265 7.61 19.37 5.24
CA ILE A 265 8.34 18.34 4.52
C ILE A 265 8.36 17.10 5.41
N VAL A 266 7.82 16.01 4.89
CA VAL A 266 7.76 14.74 5.63
C VAL A 266 8.56 13.65 4.92
N PRO A 267 9.49 13.00 5.62
CA PRO A 267 10.15 11.82 5.11
C PRO A 267 9.21 10.61 5.18
N THR A 268 9.18 9.82 4.13
CA THR A 268 8.47 8.55 4.11
C THR A 268 9.37 7.46 3.55
N TYR A 269 9.05 6.21 3.82
CA TYR A 269 9.77 5.10 3.22
C TYR A 269 8.82 3.98 2.82
N PHE A 270 9.27 3.20 1.86
CA PHE A 270 8.58 2.05 1.33
C PHE A 270 9.55 0.86 1.28
N LEU A 271 9.10 -0.28 1.75
CA LEU A 271 9.82 -1.55 1.68
C LEU A 271 8.89 -2.63 1.15
N ARG A 272 9.38 -3.41 0.20
CA ARG A 272 8.68 -4.58 -0.31
C ARG A 272 9.67 -5.73 -0.48
N GLY A 273 9.31 -6.91 0.00
CA GLY A 273 10.11 -8.11 -0.10
C GLY A 273 9.29 -9.29 -0.63
N PHE A 274 9.91 -10.12 -1.46
CA PHE A 274 9.36 -11.37 -1.94
C PHE A 274 10.41 -12.45 -1.80
N PHE A 275 10.01 -13.56 -1.23
CA PHE A 275 10.78 -14.80 -1.28
C PHE A 275 9.93 -15.86 -1.93
N GLY A 276 10.48 -16.57 -2.91
CA GLY A 276 9.70 -17.54 -3.64
C GLY A 276 10.50 -18.54 -4.43
N TYR A 277 9.72 -19.42 -5.04
CA TYR A 277 10.17 -20.44 -5.97
C TYR A 277 9.37 -20.32 -7.26
N ASN A 278 10.06 -20.25 -8.39
CA ASN A 278 9.46 -20.23 -9.71
C ASN A 278 9.91 -21.46 -10.52
N SER A 279 8.94 -22.13 -11.10
CA SER A 279 9.16 -23.16 -12.11
C SER A 279 8.25 -22.93 -13.30
N ARG A 280 8.44 -23.70 -14.39
CA ARG A 280 7.54 -23.60 -15.56
C ARG A 280 6.12 -24.08 -15.30
N LYS A 281 5.87 -24.86 -14.23
CA LYS A 281 4.57 -25.47 -13.95
C LYS A 281 3.82 -24.80 -12.80
N PHE A 282 4.54 -24.37 -11.78
CA PHE A 282 3.96 -23.74 -10.61
C PHE A 282 4.96 -22.81 -9.93
N SER A 283 4.44 -21.94 -9.12
CA SER A 283 5.23 -21.03 -8.31
C SER A 283 4.61 -20.86 -6.92
N ILE A 284 5.46 -20.60 -5.94
CA ILE A 284 5.06 -20.30 -4.56
C ILE A 284 5.85 -19.09 -4.13
N ASN A 285 5.19 -18.11 -3.50
CA ASN A 285 5.88 -16.97 -2.91
C ASN A 285 5.22 -16.51 -1.61
N ALA A 286 6.04 -15.90 -0.76
CA ALA A 286 5.63 -15.08 0.35
C ALA A 286 6.05 -13.64 0.07
N ASN A 287 5.20 -12.68 0.39
CA ASN A 287 5.51 -11.28 0.22
C ASN A 287 5.18 -10.46 1.47
N TYR A 288 5.94 -9.40 1.67
CA TYR A 288 5.74 -8.43 2.72
C TYR A 288 5.86 -7.02 2.16
N VAL A 289 4.92 -6.15 2.50
CA VAL A 289 4.91 -4.75 2.08
C VAL A 289 4.73 -3.89 3.30
N LEU A 290 5.64 -2.94 3.48
CA LEU A 290 5.59 -1.93 4.52
C LEU A 290 5.69 -0.55 3.90
N LYS A 291 4.74 0.32 4.22
CA LYS A 291 4.80 1.73 3.87
C LYS A 291 4.54 2.57 5.11
N ASN A 292 5.46 3.47 5.40
CA ASN A 292 5.29 4.48 6.42
C ASN A 292 4.92 5.81 5.74
N ASN A 293 3.77 6.35 6.09
CA ASN A 293 3.37 7.69 5.71
C ASN A 293 3.21 8.54 6.96
N GLN A 294 3.85 9.69 6.99
CA GLN A 294 3.73 10.64 8.07
C GLN A 294 2.80 11.79 7.66
N MET A 295 2.10 12.36 8.62
CA MET A 295 1.39 13.63 8.47
C MET A 295 2.21 14.74 9.14
N VAL A 296 2.02 15.98 8.72
CA VAL A 296 2.60 17.13 9.42
C VAL A 296 2.01 17.17 10.82
N ARG A 297 2.85 17.34 11.84
CA ARG A 297 2.43 17.33 13.24
C ARG A 297 1.81 18.69 13.61
N LEU A 298 0.90 18.67 14.60
CA LEU A 298 0.37 19.87 15.22
C LEU A 298 1.38 20.57 16.16
N ASP A 299 2.47 19.89 16.55
CA ASP A 299 3.38 20.29 17.63
C ASP A 299 4.35 21.43 17.25
N ASN A 300 4.20 22.06 16.11
CA ASN A 300 5.04 23.20 15.71
C ASN A 300 4.41 24.57 16.08
N PHE A 301 3.67 24.60 17.18
CA PHE A 301 3.23 25.83 17.79
C PHE A 301 4.16 26.17 18.96
N ASP A 302 5.30 26.77 18.68
CA ASP A 302 6.02 27.68 19.57
C ASP A 302 5.83 29.11 19.09
#